data_cbabdfd3eb6f5e2c9b0a2378bcf9828b
#
_entry.id   cbabdfd3eb6f5e2c9b0a2378bcf9828b
#
_cell.length_a   1.000
_cell.length_b   1.000
_cell.length_c   1.000
_cell.angle_alpha   90.00
_cell.angle_beta   90.00
_cell.angle_gamma   90.00
#
_symmetry.space_group_name_H-M   'P 1'
#
loop_
_entity.id
_entity.type
_entity.pdbx_description
1 polymer ?
#
loop_
_entity_poly.entity_id
_entity_poly.type
_entity_poly.pdbx_seq_one_letter_code
_entity_poly.pdbx_strand_id
1 'polypeptide(L)'
;MKPPSFDLLQPETWQEALEGLNKYGEDAQILAGGQSLIAMLNMRIAKPKILIDINSIKNDIPITDNKFDIEISALYRQIELEKRIETKKEFPLFFECLPYVGHQQHRARGTVVGSLCHADPSSEIPLCFIALKGKLKL
;
A
#
# COMPACT_ATOMS: atom_id res chain seq x y z
N MET A 1 -1.54 6.16 22.40
CA MET A 1 -3.02 6.27 22.49
C MET A 1 -3.60 5.00 21.91
N LYS A 2 -4.80 4.60 22.34
CA LYS A 2 -5.51 3.46 21.73
C LYS A 2 -6.40 3.96 20.59
N PRO A 3 -6.51 3.22 19.47
CA PRO A 3 -7.47 3.52 18.42
C PRO A 3 -8.92 3.42 18.95
N PRO A 4 -9.91 3.99 18.25
CA PRO A 4 -11.31 3.68 18.52
C PRO A 4 -11.56 2.19 18.26
N SER A 5 -12.67 1.66 18.80
CA SER A 5 -13.08 0.29 18.49
C SER A 5 -13.51 0.19 17.02
N PHE A 6 -13.15 -0.90 16.39
CA PHE A 6 -13.53 -1.26 15.02
C PHE A 6 -13.68 -2.77 14.92
N ASP A 7 -14.45 -3.23 13.96
CA ASP A 7 -14.51 -4.64 13.58
C ASP A 7 -13.45 -4.94 12.52
N LEU A 8 -12.98 -6.18 12.46
CA LEU A 8 -11.95 -6.63 11.52
C LEU A 8 -12.54 -7.66 10.56
N LEU A 9 -12.49 -7.36 9.27
CA LEU A 9 -12.77 -8.30 8.19
C LEU A 9 -11.44 -8.71 7.54
N GLN A 10 -11.22 -10.02 7.40
CA GLN A 10 -10.01 -10.58 6.78
C GLN A 10 -10.36 -11.44 5.57
N PRO A 11 -10.58 -10.81 4.39
CA PRO A 11 -10.93 -11.52 3.18
C PRO A 11 -9.75 -12.39 2.71
N GLU A 12 -10.06 -13.54 2.12
CA GLU A 12 -9.07 -14.41 1.46
C GLU A 12 -8.99 -14.17 -0.05
N THR A 13 -9.92 -13.41 -0.61
CA THR A 13 -10.00 -13.07 -2.04
C THR A 13 -10.26 -11.58 -2.26
N TRP A 14 -9.87 -11.08 -3.43
CA TRP A 14 -10.18 -9.70 -3.85
C TRP A 14 -11.68 -9.48 -3.96
N GLN A 15 -12.43 -10.49 -4.40
CA GLN A 15 -13.89 -10.42 -4.49
C GLN A 15 -14.54 -10.16 -3.13
N GLU A 16 -14.13 -10.91 -2.10
CA GLU A 16 -14.62 -10.71 -0.72
C GLU A 16 -14.26 -9.31 -0.17
N ALA A 17 -13.05 -8.80 -0.50
CA ALA A 17 -12.65 -7.46 -0.10
C ALA A 17 -13.53 -6.38 -0.73
N LEU A 18 -13.84 -6.52 -2.02
CA LEU A 18 -14.75 -5.62 -2.76
C LEU A 18 -16.19 -5.69 -2.24
N GLU A 19 -16.69 -6.89 -1.94
CA GLU A 19 -18.00 -7.07 -1.30
C GLU A 19 -18.06 -6.39 0.07
N GLY A 20 -16.98 -6.49 0.86
CA GLY A 20 -16.84 -5.78 2.12
C GLY A 20 -16.91 -4.26 1.93
N LEU A 21 -16.16 -3.71 0.97
CA LEU A 21 -16.21 -2.28 0.64
C LEU A 21 -17.60 -1.84 0.21
N ASN A 22 -18.26 -2.59 -0.67
CA ASN A 22 -19.60 -2.28 -1.14
C ASN A 22 -20.64 -2.32 -0.01
N LYS A 23 -20.51 -3.29 0.91
CA LYS A 23 -21.42 -3.46 2.04
C LYS A 23 -21.32 -2.34 3.07
N TYR A 24 -20.12 -1.91 3.39
CA TYR A 24 -19.86 -1.01 4.51
C TYR A 24 -19.55 0.44 4.07
N GLY A 25 -19.25 0.66 2.79
CA GLY A 25 -19.05 1.98 2.21
C GLY A 25 -18.05 2.83 2.99
N GLU A 26 -18.45 4.04 3.37
CA GLU A 26 -17.62 5.01 4.10
C GLU A 26 -17.22 4.56 5.51
N ASP A 27 -17.94 3.60 6.09
CA ASP A 27 -17.59 3.01 7.38
C ASP A 27 -16.42 2.04 7.32
N ALA A 28 -15.99 1.62 6.11
CA ALA A 28 -14.90 0.70 5.89
C ALA A 28 -13.59 1.40 5.51
N GLN A 29 -12.48 0.85 5.96
CA GLN A 29 -11.14 1.28 5.55
C GLN A 29 -10.27 0.06 5.25
N ILE A 30 -9.58 0.09 4.11
CA ILE A 30 -8.63 -0.96 3.73
C ILE A 30 -7.36 -0.88 4.58
N LEU A 31 -6.95 -2.00 5.13
CA LEU A 31 -5.68 -2.17 5.83
C LEU A 31 -4.75 -3.06 5.00
N ALA A 32 -3.70 -2.45 4.44
CA ALA A 32 -2.58 -3.14 3.78
C ALA A 32 -1.35 -3.13 4.71
N GLY A 33 -0.36 -2.30 4.42
CA GLY A 33 0.86 -2.17 5.24
C GLY A 33 0.66 -1.52 6.61
N GLY A 34 -0.39 -0.74 6.79
CA GLY A 34 -0.78 -0.08 8.04
C GLY A 34 0.12 1.07 8.50
N GLN A 35 1.16 1.44 7.75
CA GLN A 35 2.17 2.39 8.24
C GLN A 35 1.65 3.83 8.39
N SER A 36 0.69 4.25 7.60
CA SER A 36 -0.01 5.51 7.78
C SER A 36 -1.31 5.32 8.58
N LEU A 37 -2.12 4.33 8.17
CA LEU A 37 -3.46 4.13 8.73
C LEU A 37 -3.44 3.86 10.25
N ILE A 38 -2.54 3.00 10.75
CA ILE A 38 -2.48 2.69 12.19
C ILE A 38 -2.12 3.94 13.02
N ALA A 39 -1.23 4.79 12.51
CA ALA A 39 -0.93 6.07 13.16
C ALA A 39 -2.17 6.97 13.22
N MET A 40 -2.92 7.08 12.11
CA MET A 40 -4.16 7.86 12.05
C MET A 40 -5.24 7.32 13.01
N LEU A 41 -5.35 6.00 13.12
CA LEU A 41 -6.26 5.35 14.08
C LEU A 41 -5.86 5.67 15.52
N ASN A 42 -4.57 5.54 15.86
CA ASN A 42 -4.06 5.85 17.19
C ASN A 42 -4.27 7.32 17.58
N MET A 43 -4.11 8.23 16.62
CA MET A 43 -4.39 9.66 16.81
C MET A 43 -5.89 9.99 16.72
N ARG A 44 -6.74 9.03 16.40
CA ARG A 44 -8.20 9.18 16.20
C ARG A 44 -8.58 10.16 15.09
N ILE A 45 -7.69 10.35 14.11
CA ILE A 45 -7.95 11.11 12.88
C ILE A 45 -8.86 10.29 11.96
N ALA A 46 -8.55 9.00 11.78
CA ALA A 46 -9.43 8.04 11.13
C ALA A 46 -10.23 7.25 12.18
N LYS A 47 -11.51 7.05 11.93
CA LYS A 47 -12.45 6.34 12.84
C LYS A 47 -13.38 5.42 12.05
N PRO A 48 -12.86 4.49 11.25
CA PRO A 48 -13.71 3.53 10.56
C PRO A 48 -14.41 2.62 11.57
N LYS A 49 -15.58 2.11 11.22
CA LYS A 49 -16.24 1.05 12.00
C LYS A 49 -15.66 -0.32 11.69
N ILE A 50 -15.13 -0.49 10.46
CA ILE A 50 -14.61 -1.76 9.96
C ILE A 50 -13.25 -1.54 9.30
N LEU A 51 -12.26 -2.37 9.65
CA LEU A 51 -11.02 -2.52 8.89
C LEU A 51 -11.12 -3.77 8.02
N ILE A 52 -10.82 -3.63 6.74
CA ILE A 52 -10.70 -4.75 5.79
C ILE A 52 -9.21 -5.02 5.60
N ASP A 53 -8.71 -6.03 6.31
CA ASP A 53 -7.30 -6.42 6.26
C ASP A 53 -7.05 -7.34 5.07
N ILE A 54 -6.47 -6.78 4.02
CA ILE A 54 -6.22 -7.49 2.76
C ILE A 54 -4.93 -8.34 2.77
N ASN A 55 -4.19 -8.39 3.87
CA ASN A 55 -2.92 -9.15 3.95
C ASN A 55 -3.10 -10.67 3.87
N SER A 56 -4.31 -11.19 4.06
CA SER A 56 -4.64 -12.61 3.95
C SER A 56 -5.01 -13.05 2.54
N ILE A 57 -5.14 -12.12 1.59
CA ILE A 57 -5.51 -12.44 0.20
C ILE A 57 -4.41 -13.26 -0.45
N LYS A 58 -4.82 -14.43 -0.97
CA LYS A 58 -3.98 -15.38 -1.68
C LYS A 58 -3.97 -15.07 -3.18
N ASN A 59 -2.96 -15.56 -3.89
CA ASN A 59 -2.82 -15.42 -5.36
C ASN A 59 -2.65 -13.97 -5.85
N ASP A 60 -2.15 -13.09 -5.02
CA ASP A 60 -1.70 -11.78 -5.46
C ASP A 60 -0.37 -11.95 -6.22
N ILE A 61 -0.37 -11.68 -7.53
CA ILE A 61 0.86 -11.75 -8.34
C ILE A 61 1.69 -10.51 -8.00
N PRO A 62 2.80 -10.67 -7.26
CA PRO A 62 3.41 -9.51 -6.59
C PRO A 62 3.98 -8.49 -7.56
N ILE A 63 4.51 -8.92 -8.70
CA ILE A 63 5.08 -8.02 -9.70
C ILE A 63 5.14 -8.73 -11.06
N THR A 64 4.83 -8.01 -12.11
CA THR A 64 4.98 -8.47 -13.50
C THR A 64 5.86 -7.51 -14.26
N ASP A 65 6.92 -8.03 -14.86
CA ASP A 65 7.79 -7.25 -15.75
C ASP A 65 7.33 -7.36 -17.19
N ASN A 66 7.09 -6.21 -17.77
CA ASN A 66 6.96 -6.05 -19.19
C ASN A 66 8.20 -5.30 -19.72
N LYS A 67 8.38 -5.28 -21.03
CA LYS A 67 9.58 -4.69 -21.67
C LYS A 67 9.80 -3.20 -21.32
N PHE A 68 8.73 -2.48 -20.98
CA PHE A 68 8.77 -1.01 -20.75
C PHE A 68 8.10 -0.59 -19.44
N ASP A 69 7.39 -1.49 -18.78
CA ASP A 69 6.61 -1.21 -17.57
C ASP A 69 6.84 -2.27 -16.51
N ILE A 70 6.59 -1.88 -15.26
CA ILE A 70 6.44 -2.81 -14.14
C ILE A 70 5.02 -2.66 -13.61
N GLU A 71 4.28 -3.77 -13.56
CA GLU A 71 3.00 -3.83 -12.85
C GLU A 71 3.23 -4.34 -11.43
N ILE A 72 2.83 -3.55 -10.44
CA ILE A 72 3.07 -3.81 -9.01
C ILE A 72 1.73 -4.06 -8.34
N SER A 73 1.60 -5.18 -7.63
CA SER A 73 0.36 -5.53 -6.91
C SER A 73 0.14 -4.68 -5.66
N ALA A 74 -1.11 -4.68 -5.18
CA ALA A 74 -1.52 -3.89 -4.02
C ALA A 74 -0.76 -4.26 -2.73
N LEU A 75 -0.33 -5.51 -2.59
CA LEU A 75 0.35 -6.02 -1.40
C LEU A 75 1.87 -6.01 -1.48
N TYR A 76 2.44 -5.57 -2.62
CA TYR A 76 3.90 -5.57 -2.82
C TYR A 76 4.59 -4.62 -1.85
N ARG A 77 5.53 -5.15 -1.07
CA ARG A 77 6.20 -4.38 -0.01
C ARG A 77 7.26 -3.44 -0.58
N GLN A 78 7.39 -2.29 0.04
CA GLN A 78 8.40 -1.28 -0.35
C GLN A 78 9.82 -1.85 -0.29
N ILE A 79 10.14 -2.66 0.72
CA ILE A 79 11.47 -3.30 0.87
C ILE A 79 11.73 -4.34 -0.23
N GLU A 80 10.70 -4.99 -0.75
CA GLU A 80 10.85 -5.93 -1.86
C GLU A 80 11.16 -5.20 -3.16
N LEU A 81 10.51 -4.06 -3.37
CA LEU A 81 10.81 -3.18 -4.50
C LEU A 81 12.23 -2.63 -4.41
N GLU A 82 12.65 -2.16 -3.25
CA GLU A 82 14.02 -1.67 -2.99
C GLU A 82 15.07 -2.70 -3.39
N LYS A 83 14.91 -3.95 -2.94
CA LYS A 83 15.81 -5.05 -3.27
C LYS A 83 15.81 -5.41 -4.77
N ARG A 84 14.65 -5.30 -5.41
CA ARG A 84 14.51 -5.64 -6.82
C ARG A 84 15.13 -4.57 -7.73
N ILE A 85 14.95 -3.31 -7.40
CA ILE A 85 15.45 -2.17 -8.19
C ILE A 85 16.97 -2.06 -8.13
N GLU A 86 17.62 -2.50 -7.06
CA GLU A 86 19.07 -2.59 -6.97
C GLU A 86 19.69 -3.35 -8.15
N THR A 87 18.96 -4.30 -8.70
CA THR A 87 19.37 -5.10 -9.86
C THR A 87 18.92 -4.54 -11.20
N LYS A 88 18.08 -3.50 -11.22
CA LYS A 88 17.46 -2.98 -12.45
C LYS A 88 17.75 -1.49 -12.64
N LYS A 89 18.47 -1.18 -13.71
CA LYS A 89 18.75 0.20 -14.14
C LYS A 89 17.56 0.90 -14.79
N GLU A 90 16.40 0.25 -14.86
CA GLU A 90 15.25 0.73 -15.62
C GLU A 90 14.49 1.84 -14.90
N PHE A 91 14.51 1.84 -13.55
CA PHE A 91 13.77 2.80 -12.73
C PHE A 91 14.68 3.46 -11.66
N PRO A 92 15.74 4.16 -12.06
CA PRO A 92 16.73 4.72 -11.13
C PRO A 92 16.12 5.67 -10.11
N LEU A 93 15.06 6.40 -10.46
CA LEU A 93 14.39 7.32 -9.55
C LEU A 93 13.79 6.60 -8.33
N PHE A 94 13.18 5.44 -8.49
CA PHE A 94 12.72 4.64 -7.35
C PHE A 94 13.88 4.16 -6.49
N PHE A 95 14.97 3.72 -7.12
CA PHE A 95 16.17 3.29 -6.42
C PHE A 95 16.73 4.39 -5.51
N GLU A 96 16.81 5.60 -6.04
CA GLU A 96 17.32 6.76 -5.30
C GLU A 96 16.37 7.20 -4.18
N CYS A 97 15.05 7.08 -4.37
CA CYS A 97 14.07 7.61 -3.42
C CYS A 97 13.71 6.62 -2.29
N LEU A 98 13.63 5.31 -2.56
CA LEU A 98 13.19 4.32 -1.59
C LEU A 98 13.96 4.32 -0.26
N PRO A 99 15.29 4.51 -0.22
CA PRO A 99 16.03 4.61 1.04
C PRO A 99 15.58 5.75 1.96
N TYR A 100 14.95 6.79 1.41
CA TYR A 100 14.43 7.94 2.16
C TYR A 100 13.00 7.73 2.66
N VAL A 101 12.30 6.71 2.17
CA VAL A 101 10.94 6.37 2.62
C VAL A 101 10.98 5.76 4.02
N GLY A 102 10.99 6.62 5.03
CA GLY A 102 11.03 6.21 6.43
C GLY A 102 12.18 5.27 6.77
N HIS A 103 12.02 4.47 7.81
CA HIS A 103 13.02 3.47 8.21
C HIS A 103 12.75 2.10 7.56
N GLN A 104 13.77 1.23 7.53
CA GLN A 104 13.66 -0.12 6.97
C GLN A 104 12.47 -0.92 7.53
N GLN A 105 12.17 -0.75 8.83
CA GLN A 105 11.04 -1.42 9.48
C GLN A 105 9.69 -0.97 8.89
N HIS A 106 9.56 0.30 8.55
CA HIS A 106 8.37 0.84 7.86
C HIS A 106 8.25 0.25 6.46
N ARG A 107 9.35 0.21 5.69
CA ARG A 107 9.37 -0.35 4.33
C ARG A 107 9.13 -1.86 4.30
N ALA A 108 9.50 -2.57 5.37
CA ALA A 108 9.24 -4.01 5.50
C ALA A 108 7.74 -4.34 5.61
N ARG A 109 6.93 -3.40 6.09
CA ARG A 109 5.47 -3.58 6.22
C ARG A 109 4.68 -2.73 5.23
N GLY A 110 5.13 -1.52 4.93
CA GLY A 110 4.49 -0.63 3.98
C GLY A 110 4.42 -1.22 2.57
N THR A 111 3.28 -1.01 1.90
CA THR A 111 3.11 -1.40 0.49
C THR A 111 3.31 -0.20 -0.42
N VAL A 112 3.75 -0.44 -1.65
CA VAL A 112 3.92 0.62 -2.66
C VAL A 112 2.57 1.26 -2.97
N VAL A 113 1.58 0.43 -3.29
CA VAL A 113 0.23 0.90 -3.64
C VAL A 113 -0.48 1.55 -2.45
N GLY A 114 -0.26 1.04 -1.22
CA GLY A 114 -0.81 1.66 -0.01
C GLY A 114 -0.31 3.09 0.20
N SER A 115 0.96 3.39 -0.13
CA SER A 115 1.49 4.76 -0.11
C SER A 115 0.83 5.64 -1.18
N LEU A 116 0.59 5.10 -2.37
CA LEU A 116 -0.09 5.82 -3.45
C LEU A 116 -1.55 6.12 -3.10
N CYS A 117 -2.28 5.15 -2.54
CA CYS A 117 -3.67 5.33 -2.11
C CYS A 117 -3.80 6.31 -0.94
N HIS A 118 -2.81 6.35 -0.05
CA HIS A 118 -2.78 7.33 1.03
C HIS A 118 -2.54 8.76 0.50
N ALA A 119 -1.82 8.88 -0.61
CA ALA A 119 -1.59 10.12 -1.36
C ALA A 119 -1.04 11.28 -0.51
N ASP A 120 -0.17 10.98 0.46
CA ASP A 120 0.51 12.03 1.23
C ASP A 120 1.41 12.84 0.29
N PRO A 121 1.17 14.16 0.14
CA PRO A 121 1.96 14.99 -0.75
C PRO A 121 3.44 15.15 -0.34
N SER A 122 3.78 14.81 0.89
CA SER A 122 5.16 14.83 1.41
C SER A 122 5.90 13.50 1.19
N SER A 123 5.19 12.46 0.69
CA SER A 123 5.77 11.13 0.51
C SER A 123 6.53 11.01 -0.81
N GLU A 124 7.66 10.33 -0.78
CA GLU A 124 8.57 10.13 -1.92
C GLU A 124 7.93 9.22 -3.00
N ILE A 125 7.19 8.19 -2.60
CA ILE A 125 6.60 7.21 -3.55
C ILE A 125 5.57 7.86 -4.48
N PRO A 126 4.57 8.64 -4.01
CA PRO A 126 3.67 9.37 -4.89
C PRO A 126 4.41 10.34 -5.82
N LEU A 127 5.44 11.03 -5.34
CA LEU A 127 6.26 11.93 -6.14
C LEU A 127 6.95 11.20 -7.29
N CYS A 128 7.63 10.08 -6.99
CA CYS A 128 8.28 9.25 -7.99
C CYS A 128 7.28 8.67 -8.99
N PHE A 129 6.13 8.23 -8.52
CA PHE A 129 5.07 7.67 -9.36
C PHE A 129 4.58 8.68 -10.40
N ILE A 130 4.34 9.91 -9.99
CA ILE A 130 3.94 11.01 -10.90
C ILE A 130 5.07 11.31 -11.89
N ALA A 131 6.31 11.43 -11.43
CA ALA A 131 7.47 11.72 -12.26
C ALA A 131 7.70 10.64 -13.34
N LEU A 132 7.45 9.38 -13.01
CA LEU A 132 7.54 8.23 -13.92
C LEU A 132 6.27 8.02 -14.76
N LYS A 133 5.27 8.91 -14.66
CA LYS A 133 3.97 8.79 -15.35
C LYS A 133 3.26 7.48 -15.05
N GLY A 134 3.34 7.03 -13.80
CA GLY A 134 2.69 5.83 -13.32
C GLY A 134 1.17 5.87 -13.48
N LYS A 135 0.54 4.70 -13.58
CA LYS A 135 -0.91 4.55 -13.71
C LYS A 135 -1.42 3.62 -12.61
N LEU A 136 -2.54 3.98 -11.99
CA LEU A 136 -3.27 3.11 -11.08
C LEU A 136 -4.36 2.38 -11.87
N LYS A 137 -4.45 1.08 -11.65
CA LYS A 137 -5.56 0.24 -12.15
C LYS A 137 -6.49 0.00 -10.96
N LEU A 138 -7.73 0.44 -11.11
CA LEU A 138 -8.80 0.30 -10.12
C LEU A 138 -9.74 -0.83 -10.53
#